data_483dfab4c44dc08c440fa8ea44b8da49
#
_entry.id   483dfab4c44dc08c440fa8ea44b8da49
#
_cell.length_a   1.000
_cell.length_b   1.000
_cell.length_c   1.000
_cell.angle_alpha   90.00
_cell.angle_beta   90.00
_cell.angle_gamma   90.00
#
_symmetry.space_group_name_H-M   'P 1'
#
loop_
_entity.id
_entity.type
_entity.pdbx_description
1 polymer ?
#
loop_
_entity_poly.entity_id
_entity_poly.type
_entity_poly.pdbx_seq_one_letter_code
_entity_poly.pdbx_strand_id
1 'polypeptide(L)'
;MIKEPTTANPNQIGIIPLTPRSIRKLLTAVTGGLLVAHSVVRVSIYGFGAKKHWLDSLNMDRELNLPTLFSSALLLMSALLMQRLAQRSDRIEAQDWRLLSKIFIFLALDEAFQIHEIFIIPGLRHKVHPALASTWVVPYAVLVLILLWRFRHFLGSISRATASRLLRSGAIYIGGAIGMEMIGSFAVRSSLIRLHSPWYGAITGLEETLELLGIILLIDALLRALLDQRNSVALTLRLNQYPDAR
;
A
#
# COMPACT_ATOMS: atom_id res chain seq x y z
N MET A 1 -41.33 -41.91 19.94
CA MET A 1 -40.82 -40.54 20.03
C MET A 1 -39.96 -40.28 18.80
N ILE A 2 -40.60 -39.79 17.74
CA ILE A 2 -39.97 -39.60 16.41
C ILE A 2 -39.36 -38.19 16.40
N LYS A 3 -38.03 -38.10 16.26
CA LYS A 3 -37.31 -36.81 16.06
C LYS A 3 -37.64 -36.29 14.66
N GLU A 4 -38.34 -35.14 14.61
CA GLU A 4 -38.51 -34.41 13.37
C GLU A 4 -37.15 -33.93 12.83
N PRO A 5 -36.91 -33.99 11.52
CA PRO A 5 -35.71 -33.46 10.93
C PRO A 5 -35.79 -31.92 10.94
N THR A 6 -34.82 -31.28 11.55
CA THR A 6 -34.64 -29.82 11.53
C THR A 6 -34.46 -29.36 10.08
N THR A 7 -35.49 -28.77 9.49
CA THR A 7 -35.42 -28.17 8.16
C THR A 7 -34.44 -27.02 8.20
N ALA A 8 -33.28 -27.17 7.55
CA ALA A 8 -32.36 -26.08 7.29
C ALA A 8 -33.09 -24.99 6.47
N ASN A 9 -33.11 -23.78 6.99
CA ASN A 9 -33.70 -22.62 6.34
C ASN A 9 -32.97 -22.31 5.06
N PRO A 10 -33.56 -22.45 3.83
CA PRO A 10 -32.86 -22.30 2.55
C PRO A 10 -32.45 -20.85 2.23
N ASN A 11 -32.77 -19.87 3.07
CA ASN A 11 -32.51 -18.45 2.87
C ASN A 11 -31.37 -17.88 3.72
N GLN A 12 -30.53 -18.71 4.32
CA GLN A 12 -29.27 -18.21 4.83
C GLN A 12 -28.31 -17.96 3.66
N ILE A 13 -28.39 -16.77 3.06
CA ILE A 13 -27.31 -16.21 2.26
C ILE A 13 -26.07 -16.27 3.15
N GLY A 14 -25.17 -17.17 2.85
CA GLY A 14 -23.93 -17.34 3.60
C GLY A 14 -23.10 -16.05 3.52
N ILE A 15 -23.29 -15.15 4.48
CA ILE A 15 -22.47 -13.95 4.62
C ILE A 15 -21.08 -14.45 4.99
N ILE A 16 -20.18 -14.48 4.03
CA ILE A 16 -18.75 -14.73 4.28
C ILE A 16 -18.23 -13.53 5.06
N PRO A 17 -17.88 -13.66 6.35
CA PRO A 17 -17.38 -12.53 7.12
C PRO A 17 -16.01 -12.10 6.56
N LEU A 18 -15.94 -10.93 5.92
CA LEU A 18 -14.70 -10.34 5.45
C LEU A 18 -13.85 -9.92 6.67
N THR A 19 -12.87 -10.73 7.00
CA THR A 19 -11.91 -10.42 8.07
C THR A 19 -10.69 -9.67 7.48
N PRO A 20 -9.94 -8.87 8.28
CA PRO A 20 -8.69 -8.27 7.82
C PRO A 20 -7.71 -9.30 7.22
N ARG A 21 -7.68 -10.52 7.79
CA ARG A 21 -6.84 -11.61 7.28
C ARG A 21 -7.29 -12.09 5.89
N SER A 22 -8.61 -12.22 5.65
CA SER A 22 -9.13 -12.65 4.33
C SER A 22 -8.87 -11.59 3.27
N ILE A 23 -9.09 -10.31 3.61
CA ILE A 23 -8.80 -9.19 2.71
C ILE A 23 -7.32 -9.17 2.37
N ARG A 24 -6.44 -9.23 3.37
CA ARG A 24 -4.99 -9.29 3.15
C ARG A 24 -4.59 -10.45 2.24
N LYS A 25 -5.09 -11.68 2.50
CA LYS A 25 -4.79 -12.85 1.66
C LYS A 25 -5.24 -12.64 0.22
N LEU A 26 -6.44 -12.10 0.00
CA LEU A 26 -6.96 -11.81 -1.33
C LEU A 26 -6.06 -10.80 -2.06
N LEU A 27 -5.77 -9.67 -1.43
CA LEU A 27 -4.93 -8.63 -2.03
C LEU A 27 -3.51 -9.13 -2.32
N THR A 28 -2.91 -9.90 -1.40
CA THR A 28 -1.59 -10.52 -1.63
C THR A 28 -1.64 -11.53 -2.79
N ALA A 29 -2.72 -12.30 -2.93
CA ALA A 29 -2.88 -13.22 -4.05
C ALA A 29 -3.00 -12.47 -5.39
N VAL A 30 -3.74 -11.35 -5.44
CA VAL A 30 -3.83 -10.49 -6.62
C VAL A 30 -2.46 -9.91 -6.97
N THR A 31 -1.72 -9.39 -5.99
CA THR A 31 -0.34 -8.89 -6.19
C THR A 31 0.59 -9.99 -6.73
N GLY A 32 0.50 -11.20 -6.16
CA GLY A 32 1.26 -12.36 -6.67
C GLY A 32 0.90 -12.70 -8.11
N GLY A 33 -0.38 -12.63 -8.47
CA GLY A 33 -0.86 -12.80 -9.86
C GLY A 33 -0.30 -11.74 -10.81
N LEU A 34 -0.28 -10.46 -10.39
CA LEU A 34 0.30 -9.37 -11.17
C LEU A 34 1.81 -9.55 -11.36
N LEU A 35 2.55 -9.95 -10.33
CA LEU A 35 3.98 -10.23 -10.42
C LEU A 35 4.29 -11.38 -11.38
N VAL A 36 3.50 -12.45 -11.33
CA VAL A 36 3.61 -13.56 -12.29
C VAL A 36 3.33 -13.07 -13.70
N ALA A 37 2.26 -12.31 -13.91
CA ALA A 37 1.92 -11.73 -15.21
C ALA A 37 3.04 -10.83 -15.73
N HIS A 38 3.60 -9.93 -14.89
CA HIS A 38 4.77 -9.12 -15.23
C HIS A 38 5.95 -9.99 -15.67
N SER A 39 6.28 -11.03 -14.89
CA SER A 39 7.39 -11.93 -15.21
C SER A 39 7.19 -12.64 -16.55
N VAL A 40 5.98 -13.11 -16.84
CA VAL A 40 5.62 -13.72 -18.13
C VAL A 40 5.78 -12.72 -19.27
N VAL A 41 5.32 -11.48 -19.09
CA VAL A 41 5.50 -10.39 -20.06
C VAL A 41 6.98 -10.14 -20.35
N ARG A 42 7.81 -10.04 -19.32
CA ARG A 42 9.26 -9.79 -19.45
C ARG A 42 9.96 -10.95 -20.20
N VAL A 43 9.64 -12.19 -19.84
CA VAL A 43 10.18 -13.37 -20.54
C VAL A 43 9.71 -13.39 -22.00
N SER A 44 8.45 -13.06 -22.27
CA SER A 44 7.92 -12.99 -23.63
C SER A 44 8.62 -11.93 -24.49
N ILE A 45 8.88 -10.74 -23.93
CA ILE A 45 9.56 -9.66 -24.64
C ILE A 45 11.04 -9.99 -24.88
N TYR A 46 11.77 -10.37 -23.84
CA TYR A 46 13.23 -10.53 -23.92
C TYR A 46 13.67 -11.92 -24.39
N GLY A 47 12.88 -12.97 -24.07
CA GLY A 47 13.21 -14.34 -24.49
C GLY A 47 12.70 -14.70 -25.88
N PHE A 48 11.53 -14.17 -26.26
CA PHE A 48 10.86 -14.54 -27.51
C PHE A 48 10.63 -13.38 -28.49
N GLY A 49 11.06 -12.14 -28.13
CA GLY A 49 10.92 -10.97 -28.98
C GLY A 49 9.44 -10.54 -29.22
N ALA A 50 8.54 -10.86 -28.30
CA ALA A 50 7.12 -10.53 -28.44
C ALA A 50 6.90 -9.01 -28.45
N LYS A 51 6.12 -8.49 -29.44
CA LYS A 51 5.82 -7.05 -29.63
C LYS A 51 4.34 -6.75 -29.55
N LYS A 52 3.57 -7.42 -28.69
CA LYS A 52 2.11 -7.22 -28.62
C LYS A 52 1.76 -6.13 -27.61
N HIS A 53 1.03 -5.10 -28.02
CA HIS A 53 0.61 -3.96 -27.18
C HIS A 53 -0.17 -4.37 -25.92
N TRP A 54 -0.94 -5.47 -25.93
CA TRP A 54 -1.67 -5.92 -24.74
C TRP A 54 -0.73 -6.37 -23.60
N LEU A 55 0.51 -6.76 -23.92
CA LEU A 55 1.53 -7.11 -22.92
C LEU A 55 1.92 -5.90 -22.07
N ASP A 56 1.85 -4.68 -22.62
CA ASP A 56 2.18 -3.46 -21.89
C ASP A 56 1.20 -3.18 -20.75
N SER A 57 -0.05 -3.60 -20.86
CA SER A 57 -1.07 -3.43 -19.81
C SER A 57 -0.79 -4.20 -18.52
N LEU A 58 0.05 -5.23 -18.58
CA LEU A 58 0.45 -6.08 -17.44
C LEU A 58 1.93 -5.90 -17.08
N ASN A 59 2.63 -5.04 -17.78
CA ASN A 59 4.06 -4.77 -17.56
C ASN A 59 4.21 -3.70 -16.48
N MET A 60 4.67 -4.05 -15.29
CA MET A 60 4.90 -3.12 -14.18
C MET A 60 5.95 -2.03 -14.49
N ASP A 61 6.80 -2.25 -15.49
CA ASP A 61 7.80 -1.27 -15.99
C ASP A 61 7.17 -0.24 -16.96
N ARG A 62 5.87 -0.24 -17.11
CA ARG A 62 5.10 0.71 -17.92
C ARG A 62 4.13 1.48 -17.05
N GLU A 63 3.74 2.60 -17.53
CA GLU A 63 2.83 3.56 -16.90
C GLU A 63 1.39 3.35 -17.38
N LEU A 64 0.40 3.86 -16.62
CA LEU A 64 -1.02 3.78 -16.94
C LEU A 64 -1.50 2.35 -17.27
N ASN A 65 -1.00 1.38 -16.50
CA ASN A 65 -1.28 -0.03 -16.65
C ASN A 65 -2.21 -0.56 -15.54
N LEU A 66 -2.54 -1.84 -15.56
CA LEU A 66 -3.40 -2.48 -14.56
C LEU A 66 -2.77 -2.49 -13.15
N PRO A 67 -1.47 -2.80 -12.96
CA PRO A 67 -0.80 -2.64 -11.67
C PRO A 67 -0.91 -1.23 -11.09
N THR A 68 -0.64 -0.17 -11.86
CA THR A 68 -0.76 1.24 -11.43
C THR A 68 -2.18 1.59 -10.99
N LEU A 69 -3.21 1.17 -11.73
CA LEU A 69 -4.60 1.36 -11.33
C LEU A 69 -4.92 0.63 -10.03
N PHE A 70 -4.40 -0.58 -9.85
CA PHE A 70 -4.58 -1.37 -8.64
C PHE A 70 -3.90 -0.72 -7.44
N SER A 71 -2.65 -0.28 -7.57
CA SER A 71 -1.88 0.44 -6.54
C SER A 71 -2.61 1.73 -6.12
N SER A 72 -2.98 2.58 -7.08
CA SER A 72 -3.74 3.81 -6.85
C SER A 72 -5.08 3.55 -6.13
N ALA A 73 -5.82 2.51 -6.53
CA ALA A 73 -7.07 2.13 -5.86
C ALA A 73 -6.85 1.69 -4.41
N LEU A 74 -5.76 0.95 -4.11
CA LEU A 74 -5.40 0.55 -2.75
C LEU A 74 -4.98 1.76 -1.89
N LEU A 75 -4.25 2.72 -2.44
CA LEU A 75 -3.90 3.97 -1.76
C LEU A 75 -5.17 4.77 -1.42
N LEU A 76 -6.11 4.90 -2.36
CA LEU A 76 -7.40 5.55 -2.13
C LEU A 76 -8.23 4.81 -1.06
N MET A 77 -8.27 3.47 -1.10
CA MET A 77 -8.92 2.66 -0.05
C MET A 77 -8.28 2.91 1.32
N SER A 78 -6.97 3.02 1.40
CA SER A 78 -6.26 3.37 2.65
C SER A 78 -6.68 4.75 3.16
N ALA A 79 -6.80 5.74 2.28
CA ALA A 79 -7.28 7.08 2.62
C ALA A 79 -8.72 7.05 3.18
N LEU A 80 -9.61 6.27 2.58
CA LEU A 80 -11.00 6.11 3.05
C LEU A 80 -11.05 5.44 4.43
N LEU A 81 -10.22 4.42 4.69
CA LEU A 81 -10.12 3.79 6.00
C LEU A 81 -9.60 4.76 7.08
N MET A 82 -8.59 5.59 6.75
CA MET A 82 -8.11 6.66 7.63
C MET A 82 -9.20 7.68 7.94
N GLN A 83 -10.01 8.04 6.94
CA GLN A 83 -11.16 8.93 7.15
C GLN A 83 -12.20 8.31 8.09
N ARG A 84 -12.41 7.00 8.02
CA ARG A 84 -13.29 6.28 8.97
C ARG A 84 -12.72 6.24 10.39
N LEU A 85 -11.41 6.09 10.54
CA LEU A 85 -10.73 6.20 11.84
C LEU A 85 -10.89 7.61 12.41
N ALA A 86 -10.70 8.65 11.60
CA ALA A 86 -10.88 10.04 12.00
C ALA A 86 -12.30 10.34 12.54
N GLN A 87 -13.33 9.69 11.98
CA GLN A 87 -14.71 9.86 12.42
C GLN A 87 -15.00 9.21 13.79
N ARG A 88 -14.11 8.33 14.25
CA ARG A 88 -14.29 7.54 15.48
C ARG A 88 -13.24 7.87 16.56
N SER A 89 -12.28 8.71 16.24
CA SER A 89 -11.24 9.18 17.16
C SER A 89 -11.63 10.49 17.84
N ASP A 90 -10.95 10.82 18.93
CA ASP A 90 -11.06 12.13 19.54
C ASP A 90 -10.60 13.25 18.58
N ARG A 91 -10.80 14.51 19.00
CA ARG A 91 -10.54 15.67 18.13
C ARG A 91 -9.09 15.76 17.66
N ILE A 92 -8.14 15.39 18.52
CA ILE A 92 -6.70 15.53 18.23
C ILE A 92 -6.27 14.43 17.25
N GLU A 93 -6.51 13.16 17.58
CA GLU A 93 -6.21 12.05 16.69
C GLU A 93 -6.95 12.14 15.35
N ALA A 94 -8.22 12.63 15.37
CA ALA A 94 -9.01 12.82 14.15
C ALA A 94 -8.37 13.80 13.16
N GLN A 95 -7.65 14.82 13.63
CA GLN A 95 -6.93 15.73 12.75
C GLN A 95 -5.76 15.04 12.05
N ASP A 96 -5.01 14.22 12.76
CA ASP A 96 -3.88 13.49 12.21
C ASP A 96 -4.34 12.40 11.22
N TRP A 97 -5.39 11.65 11.54
CA TRP A 97 -5.99 10.70 10.60
C TRP A 97 -6.50 11.38 9.32
N ARG A 98 -7.14 12.56 9.44
CA ARG A 98 -7.59 13.34 8.27
C ARG A 98 -6.42 13.84 7.43
N LEU A 99 -5.34 14.27 8.06
CA LEU A 99 -4.14 14.69 7.35
C LEU A 99 -3.50 13.51 6.61
N LEU A 100 -3.34 12.35 7.26
CA LEU A 100 -2.88 11.12 6.61
C LEU A 100 -3.79 10.73 5.43
N SER A 101 -5.12 10.78 5.60
CA SER A 101 -6.07 10.51 4.51
C SER A 101 -5.80 11.42 3.29
N LYS A 102 -5.58 12.72 3.50
CA LYS A 102 -5.28 13.66 2.40
C LYS A 102 -3.95 13.34 1.72
N ILE A 103 -2.92 12.96 2.49
CA ILE A 103 -1.62 12.54 1.95
C ILE A 103 -1.80 11.30 1.08
N PHE A 104 -2.59 10.31 1.52
CA PHE A 104 -2.84 9.08 0.75
C PHE A 104 -3.72 9.32 -0.49
N ILE A 105 -4.62 10.30 -0.47
CA ILE A 105 -5.31 10.76 -1.69
C ILE A 105 -4.29 11.36 -2.67
N PHE A 106 -3.37 12.19 -2.18
CA PHE A 106 -2.31 12.74 -3.02
C PHE A 106 -1.42 11.64 -3.60
N LEU A 107 -0.98 10.66 -2.79
CA LEU A 107 -0.20 9.53 -3.27
C LEU A 107 -0.96 8.68 -4.31
N ALA A 108 -2.28 8.50 -4.15
CA ALA A 108 -3.10 7.82 -5.15
C ALA A 108 -3.15 8.58 -6.49
N LEU A 109 -3.18 9.90 -6.45
CA LEU A 109 -3.11 10.75 -7.65
C LEU A 109 -1.70 10.76 -8.23
N ASP A 110 -0.68 10.83 -7.39
CA ASP A 110 0.72 10.75 -7.79
C ASP A 110 1.01 9.45 -8.54
N GLU A 111 0.53 8.32 -8.01
CA GLU A 111 0.62 7.00 -8.63
C GLU A 111 -0.13 6.94 -9.97
N ALA A 112 -1.36 7.47 -10.03
CA ALA A 112 -2.18 7.43 -11.24
C ALA A 112 -1.65 8.34 -12.36
N PHE A 113 -1.04 9.48 -12.00
CA PHE A 113 -0.65 10.55 -12.94
C PHE A 113 0.86 10.81 -12.96
N GLN A 114 1.65 10.05 -12.19
CA GLN A 114 3.11 10.13 -12.12
C GLN A 114 3.62 11.55 -11.82
N ILE A 115 3.00 12.20 -10.85
CA ILE A 115 3.32 13.57 -10.47
C ILE A 115 4.78 13.68 -10.02
N HIS A 116 5.33 12.65 -9.36
CA HIS A 116 6.73 12.59 -8.92
C HIS A 116 7.71 12.70 -10.08
N GLU A 117 7.38 12.22 -11.29
CA GLU A 117 8.25 12.31 -12.46
C GLU A 117 8.53 13.75 -12.91
N ILE A 118 7.65 14.71 -12.57
CA ILE A 118 7.87 16.13 -12.83
C ILE A 118 9.16 16.62 -12.17
N PHE A 119 9.61 15.98 -11.09
CA PHE A 119 10.86 16.28 -10.39
C PHE A 119 12.09 15.58 -10.98
N ILE A 120 11.96 14.84 -12.08
CA ILE A 120 13.08 14.30 -12.84
C ILE A 120 13.69 15.43 -13.68
N ILE A 121 14.85 15.92 -13.26
CA ILE A 121 15.56 17.02 -13.92
C ILE A 121 16.67 16.44 -14.80
N PRO A 122 16.50 16.40 -16.15
CA PRO A 122 17.45 15.74 -17.05
C PRO A 122 18.88 16.27 -16.93
N GLY A 123 19.06 17.58 -16.80
CA GLY A 123 20.37 18.21 -16.65
C GLY A 123 21.09 17.91 -15.33
N LEU A 124 20.34 17.48 -14.29
CA LEU A 124 20.88 17.15 -12.98
C LEU A 124 21.25 15.66 -12.87
N ARG A 125 20.54 14.77 -13.57
CA ARG A 125 20.77 13.31 -13.54
C ARG A 125 22.23 12.90 -13.73
N HIS A 126 22.98 13.65 -14.55
CA HIS A 126 24.37 13.34 -14.86
C HIS A 126 25.37 13.95 -13.86
N LYS A 127 24.92 14.88 -13.02
CA LYS A 127 25.78 15.62 -12.08
C LYS A 127 25.67 15.12 -10.64
N VAL A 128 24.65 14.31 -10.33
CA VAL A 128 24.42 13.74 -9.00
C VAL A 128 25.02 12.33 -8.89
N HIS A 129 25.08 11.82 -7.66
CA HIS A 129 25.46 10.43 -7.43
C HIS A 129 24.54 9.47 -8.20
N PRO A 130 25.07 8.38 -8.80
CA PRO A 130 24.28 7.44 -9.61
C PRO A 130 22.95 6.97 -8.98
N ALA A 131 22.94 6.72 -7.67
CA ALA A 131 21.74 6.33 -6.94
C ALA A 131 20.65 7.43 -6.87
N LEU A 132 20.99 8.69 -7.15
CA LEU A 132 20.07 9.84 -7.13
C LEU A 132 19.76 10.31 -8.56
N ALA A 133 20.00 9.49 -9.57
CA ALA A 133 19.75 9.86 -10.96
C ALA A 133 18.25 10.07 -11.25
N SER A 134 17.37 9.37 -10.54
CA SER A 134 15.95 9.71 -10.44
C SER A 134 15.78 10.80 -9.38
N THR A 135 15.89 12.05 -9.83
CA THR A 135 16.05 13.22 -8.94
C THR A 135 14.82 13.49 -8.05
N TRP A 136 13.67 12.92 -8.37
CA TRP A 136 12.44 12.98 -7.55
C TRP A 136 12.61 12.31 -6.17
N VAL A 137 13.49 11.33 -6.06
CA VAL A 137 13.79 10.64 -4.79
C VAL A 137 14.18 11.63 -3.69
N VAL A 138 14.94 12.69 -4.01
CA VAL A 138 15.41 13.65 -3.01
C VAL A 138 14.28 14.44 -2.35
N PRO A 139 13.40 15.17 -3.08
CA PRO A 139 12.29 15.88 -2.46
C PRO A 139 11.33 14.93 -1.74
N TYR A 140 11.07 13.72 -2.24
CA TYR A 140 10.19 12.76 -1.56
C TYR A 140 10.83 12.18 -0.29
N ALA A 141 12.12 11.90 -0.26
CA ALA A 141 12.83 11.50 0.95
C ALA A 141 12.77 12.60 2.03
N VAL A 142 12.99 13.86 1.65
CA VAL A 142 12.83 15.01 2.57
C VAL A 142 11.38 15.10 3.09
N LEU A 143 10.39 14.93 2.21
CA LEU A 143 8.97 14.91 2.62
C LEU A 143 8.69 13.79 3.62
N VAL A 144 9.19 12.57 3.39
CA VAL A 144 9.08 11.43 4.32
C VAL A 144 9.64 11.79 5.70
N LEU A 145 10.83 12.41 5.77
CA LEU A 145 11.43 12.83 7.04
C LEU A 145 10.59 13.89 7.76
N ILE A 146 10.05 14.87 7.02
CA ILE A 146 9.13 15.88 7.55
C ILE A 146 7.86 15.22 8.11
N LEU A 147 7.28 14.26 7.39
CA LEU A 147 6.09 13.55 7.82
C LEU A 147 6.35 12.68 9.05
N LEU A 148 7.47 11.95 9.11
CA LEU A 148 7.86 11.19 10.30
C LEU A 148 8.01 12.11 11.54
N TRP A 149 8.65 13.25 11.37
CA TRP A 149 8.75 14.26 12.44
C TRP A 149 7.39 14.83 12.83
N ARG A 150 6.53 15.17 11.87
CA ARG A 150 5.18 15.71 12.08
C ARG A 150 4.29 14.73 12.83
N PHE A 151 4.34 13.45 12.48
CA PHE A 151 3.47 12.42 13.06
C PHE A 151 4.07 11.73 14.31
N ARG A 152 5.24 12.12 14.81
CA ARG A 152 5.87 11.45 15.97
C ARG A 152 4.99 11.42 17.21
N HIS A 153 4.26 12.51 17.51
CA HIS A 153 3.36 12.59 18.66
C HIS A 153 2.10 11.74 18.45
N PHE A 154 1.53 11.78 17.26
CA PHE A 154 0.42 10.93 16.86
C PHE A 154 0.75 9.43 16.98
N LEU A 155 1.93 9.01 16.52
CA LEU A 155 2.39 7.62 16.68
C LEU A 155 2.57 7.21 18.13
N GLY A 156 2.84 8.19 19.01
CA GLY A 156 2.92 7.98 20.47
C GLY A 156 1.55 7.95 21.16
N SER A 157 0.51 8.58 20.58
CA SER A 157 -0.83 8.63 21.18
C SER A 157 -1.66 7.37 20.88
N ILE A 158 -1.51 6.78 19.70
CA ILE A 158 -2.21 5.55 19.32
C ILE A 158 -1.58 4.30 19.96
N SER A 159 -2.32 3.17 19.92
CA SER A 159 -1.81 1.92 20.50
C SER A 159 -0.47 1.51 19.87
N ARG A 160 0.47 0.99 20.69
CA ARG A 160 1.78 0.52 20.22
C ARG A 160 1.67 -0.50 19.10
N ALA A 161 0.65 -1.36 19.15
CA ALA A 161 0.40 -2.37 18.11
C ALA A 161 0.04 -1.71 16.77
N THR A 162 -0.83 -0.70 16.79
CA THR A 162 -1.21 0.05 15.59
C THR A 162 -0.02 0.86 15.05
N ALA A 163 0.68 1.62 15.91
CA ALA A 163 1.86 2.40 15.52
C ALA A 163 2.93 1.51 14.86
N SER A 164 3.24 0.36 15.45
CA SER A 164 4.22 -0.58 14.91
C SER A 164 3.80 -1.15 13.55
N ARG A 165 2.50 -1.46 13.33
CA ARG A 165 1.99 -1.92 12.04
C ARG A 165 2.09 -0.82 10.98
N LEU A 166 1.71 0.42 11.32
CA LEU A 166 1.82 1.58 10.42
C LEU A 166 3.28 1.84 10.02
N LEU A 167 4.20 1.85 10.98
CA LEU A 167 5.63 2.07 10.70
C LEU A 167 6.22 0.96 9.82
N ARG A 168 5.88 -0.31 10.08
CA ARG A 168 6.37 -1.43 9.25
C ARG A 168 5.83 -1.36 7.82
N SER A 169 4.54 -1.07 7.65
CA SER A 169 3.94 -0.92 6.33
C SER A 169 4.56 0.25 5.56
N GLY A 170 4.75 1.40 6.23
CA GLY A 170 5.42 2.56 5.65
C GLY A 170 6.88 2.27 5.29
N ALA A 171 7.63 1.57 6.15
CA ALA A 171 9.03 1.21 5.86
C ALA A 171 9.16 0.29 4.64
N ILE A 172 8.23 -0.67 4.46
CA ILE A 172 8.23 -1.56 3.30
C ILE A 172 7.87 -0.77 2.03
N TYR A 173 6.83 0.08 2.08
CA TYR A 173 6.43 0.95 0.97
C TYR A 173 7.57 1.87 0.52
N ILE A 174 8.16 2.62 1.47
CA ILE A 174 9.28 3.54 1.19
C ILE A 174 10.52 2.79 0.73
N GLY A 175 10.76 1.59 1.25
CA GLY A 175 11.84 0.71 0.82
C GLY A 175 11.66 0.26 -0.65
N GLY A 176 10.43 0.03 -1.09
CA GLY A 176 10.09 -0.15 -2.51
C GLY A 176 10.33 1.15 -3.29
N ALA A 177 9.46 2.14 -3.07
CA ALA A 177 9.41 3.36 -3.88
C ALA A 177 10.74 4.14 -3.95
N ILE A 178 11.39 4.38 -2.82
CA ILE A 178 12.64 5.14 -2.78
C ILE A 178 13.86 4.22 -2.85
N GLY A 179 13.85 3.13 -2.06
CA GLY A 179 15.03 2.27 -1.93
C GLY A 179 15.36 1.51 -3.20
N MET A 180 14.35 0.87 -3.83
CA MET A 180 14.57 0.12 -5.06
C MET A 180 14.81 1.02 -6.26
N GLU A 181 14.14 2.19 -6.34
CA GLU A 181 14.43 3.21 -7.34
C GLU A 181 15.90 3.65 -7.29
N MET A 182 16.44 3.90 -6.08
CA MET A 182 17.87 4.23 -5.92
C MET A 182 18.79 3.10 -6.36
N ILE A 183 18.43 1.85 -6.08
CA ILE A 183 19.20 0.65 -6.50
C ILE A 183 19.16 0.53 -8.04
N GLY A 184 17.98 0.65 -8.65
CA GLY A 184 17.78 0.59 -10.10
C GLY A 184 18.56 1.69 -10.81
N SER A 185 18.43 2.93 -10.36
CA SER A 185 19.16 4.08 -10.85
C SER A 185 20.68 3.88 -10.75
N PHE A 186 21.18 3.43 -9.59
CA PHE A 186 22.59 3.13 -9.39
C PHE A 186 23.08 2.06 -10.36
N ALA A 187 22.38 0.94 -10.48
CA ALA A 187 22.78 -0.18 -11.30
C ALA A 187 22.85 0.19 -12.80
N VAL A 188 21.90 0.97 -13.29
CA VAL A 188 21.90 1.46 -14.68
C VAL A 188 23.00 2.50 -14.91
N ARG A 189 23.13 3.48 -14.03
CA ARG A 189 24.09 4.58 -14.17
C ARG A 189 25.53 4.14 -13.98
N SER A 190 25.78 3.11 -13.19
CA SER A 190 27.11 2.49 -13.04
C SER A 190 27.39 1.44 -14.11
N SER A 191 26.54 1.31 -15.13
CA SER A 191 26.69 0.36 -16.24
C SER A 191 26.74 -1.11 -15.79
N LEU A 192 26.25 -1.43 -14.60
CA LEU A 192 26.14 -2.81 -14.09
C LEU A 192 25.05 -3.58 -14.83
N ILE A 193 23.95 -2.91 -15.16
CA ILE A 193 22.86 -3.46 -15.97
C ILE A 193 22.47 -2.46 -17.06
N ARG A 194 21.82 -2.96 -18.12
CA ARG A 194 21.27 -2.12 -19.17
C ARG A 194 19.84 -1.74 -18.82
N LEU A 195 19.47 -0.49 -19.10
CA LEU A 195 18.08 -0.07 -19.13
C LEU A 195 17.30 -0.99 -20.11
N HIS A 196 16.06 -1.32 -19.79
CA HIS A 196 15.23 -2.26 -20.56
C HIS A 196 15.83 -3.67 -20.72
N SER A 197 16.61 -4.15 -19.73
CA SER A 197 17.07 -5.53 -19.65
C SER A 197 16.17 -6.39 -18.73
N PRO A 198 16.27 -7.73 -18.78
CA PRO A 198 15.56 -8.60 -17.84
C PRO A 198 15.87 -8.28 -16.38
N TRP A 199 17.13 -7.92 -16.08
CA TRP A 199 17.57 -7.57 -14.73
C TRP A 199 16.96 -6.25 -14.23
N TYR A 200 16.86 -5.24 -15.12
CA TYR A 200 16.16 -4.02 -14.80
C TYR A 200 14.68 -4.29 -14.47
N GLY A 201 14.00 -5.09 -15.31
CA GLY A 201 12.63 -5.49 -15.03
C GLY A 201 12.46 -6.31 -13.75
N ALA A 202 13.46 -7.07 -13.31
CA ALA A 202 13.41 -7.76 -12.02
C ALA A 202 13.49 -6.76 -10.85
N ILE A 203 14.30 -5.71 -10.96
CA ILE A 203 14.38 -4.63 -9.96
C ILE A 203 13.04 -3.88 -9.88
N THR A 204 12.48 -3.45 -11.01
CA THR A 204 11.18 -2.77 -11.07
C THR A 204 10.05 -3.65 -10.55
N GLY A 205 10.03 -4.95 -10.92
CA GLY A 205 9.03 -5.88 -10.39
C GLY A 205 9.13 -6.08 -8.87
N LEU A 206 10.34 -6.04 -8.30
CA LEU A 206 10.53 -6.08 -6.84
C LEU A 206 10.11 -4.78 -6.18
N GLU A 207 10.42 -3.63 -6.77
CA GLU A 207 9.99 -2.29 -6.36
C GLU A 207 8.47 -2.24 -6.21
N GLU A 208 7.74 -2.47 -7.28
CA GLU A 208 6.28 -2.50 -7.32
C GLU A 208 5.66 -3.50 -6.34
N THR A 209 6.30 -4.68 -6.20
CA THR A 209 5.85 -5.70 -5.24
C THR A 209 5.99 -5.22 -3.81
N LEU A 210 7.08 -4.55 -3.45
CA LEU A 210 7.29 -4.00 -2.11
C LEU A 210 6.31 -2.87 -1.81
N GLU A 211 6.02 -2.02 -2.78
CA GLU A 211 5.02 -0.96 -2.65
C GLU A 211 3.63 -1.54 -2.39
N LEU A 212 3.17 -2.46 -3.23
CA LEU A 212 1.90 -3.13 -3.06
C LEU A 212 1.80 -3.87 -1.73
N LEU A 213 2.84 -4.58 -1.30
CA LEU A 213 2.89 -5.23 0.00
C LEU A 213 2.83 -4.22 1.15
N GLY A 214 3.52 -3.09 1.04
CA GLY A 214 3.46 -2.00 2.00
C GLY A 214 2.03 -1.48 2.17
N ILE A 215 1.33 -1.20 1.05
CA ILE A 215 -0.07 -0.73 1.07
C ILE A 215 -1.02 -1.80 1.63
N ILE A 216 -0.86 -3.07 1.26
CA ILE A 216 -1.68 -4.18 1.76
C ILE A 216 -1.53 -4.35 3.28
N LEU A 217 -0.31 -4.25 3.80
CA LEU A 217 -0.05 -4.29 5.24
C LEU A 217 -0.63 -3.07 5.95
N LEU A 218 -0.62 -1.90 5.32
CA LEU A 218 -1.27 -0.70 5.83
C LEU A 218 -2.79 -0.91 5.94
N ILE A 219 -3.44 -1.43 4.90
CA ILE A 219 -4.87 -1.73 4.90
C ILE A 219 -5.21 -2.73 6.02
N ASP A 220 -4.42 -3.81 6.19
CA ASP A 220 -4.60 -4.76 7.31
C ASP A 220 -4.48 -4.04 8.68
N ALA A 221 -3.52 -3.12 8.83
CA ALA A 221 -3.33 -2.34 10.05
C ALA A 221 -4.53 -1.42 10.34
N LEU A 222 -5.03 -0.70 9.33
CA LEU A 222 -6.17 0.21 9.44
C LEU A 222 -7.47 -0.54 9.75
N LEU A 223 -7.73 -1.67 9.10
CA LEU A 223 -8.89 -2.52 9.38
C LEU A 223 -8.87 -3.06 10.82
N ARG A 224 -7.70 -3.46 11.32
CA ARG A 224 -7.56 -3.89 12.73
C ARG A 224 -7.79 -2.73 13.69
N ALA A 225 -7.25 -1.55 13.41
CA ALA A 225 -7.49 -0.37 14.23
C ALA A 225 -8.98 -0.03 14.32
N LEU A 226 -9.73 -0.12 13.22
CA LEU A 226 -11.18 0.08 13.19
C LEU A 226 -11.94 -0.98 14.01
N LEU A 227 -11.50 -2.24 13.99
CA LEU A 227 -12.10 -3.30 14.81
C LEU A 227 -11.80 -3.11 16.30
N ASP A 228 -10.59 -2.73 16.66
CA ASP A 228 -10.16 -2.48 18.03
C ASP A 228 -11.00 -1.32 18.64
N GLN A 229 -11.21 -0.23 17.88
CA GLN A 229 -12.10 0.86 18.30
C GLN A 229 -13.56 0.41 18.48
N ARG A 230 -14.10 -0.44 17.60
CA ARG A 230 -15.45 -0.98 17.71
C ARG A 230 -15.61 -1.84 18.97
N ASN A 231 -14.62 -2.68 19.27
CA ASN A 231 -14.65 -3.56 20.43
C ASN A 231 -14.56 -2.77 21.74
N SER A 232 -13.77 -1.70 21.79
CA SER A 232 -13.66 -0.81 22.96
C SER A 232 -14.99 -0.11 23.27
N VAL A 233 -15.67 0.41 22.24
CA VAL A 233 -17.00 1.03 22.39
C VAL A 233 -18.03 0.02 22.90
N ALA A 234 -18.06 -1.19 22.33
CA ALA A 234 -18.99 -2.25 22.76
C ALA A 234 -18.75 -2.67 24.22
N LEU A 235 -17.50 -2.74 24.67
CA LEU A 235 -17.15 -3.05 26.06
C LEU A 235 -17.59 -1.94 27.02
N THR A 236 -17.36 -0.67 26.67
CA THR A 236 -17.79 0.49 27.47
C THR A 236 -19.31 0.52 27.64
N LEU A 237 -20.08 0.26 26.57
CA LEU A 237 -21.55 0.20 26.65
C LEU A 237 -22.03 -0.94 27.56
N ARG A 238 -21.37 -2.11 27.55
CA ARG A 238 -21.72 -3.23 28.44
C ARG A 238 -21.43 -2.93 29.90
N LEU A 239 -20.30 -2.30 30.22
CA LEU A 239 -19.98 -1.91 31.60
C LEU A 239 -20.94 -0.88 32.15
N ASN A 240 -21.46 0.04 31.34
CA ASN A 240 -22.47 1.02 31.77
C ASN A 240 -23.89 0.40 31.94
N GLN A 241 -24.12 -0.81 31.44
CA GLN A 241 -25.38 -1.53 31.62
C GLN A 241 -25.46 -2.30 32.96
N TYR A 242 -24.35 -2.41 33.72
CA TYR A 242 -24.32 -2.92 35.07
C TYR A 242 -23.97 -1.76 36.04
N PRO A 243 -24.92 -0.89 36.44
CA PRO A 243 -24.70 -0.01 37.56
C PRO A 243 -24.48 -0.88 38.79
N ASP A 244 -23.48 -0.56 39.59
CA ASP A 244 -23.07 -1.24 40.79
C ASP A 244 -24.26 -1.77 41.62
N ALA A 245 -24.36 -3.09 41.71
CA ALA A 245 -25.17 -3.74 42.76
C ALA A 245 -24.44 -3.45 44.07
N ARG A 246 -24.87 -2.39 44.77
CA ARG A 246 -24.58 -2.18 46.19
C ARG A 246 -25.54 -3.01 47.06
#